data_5294fde9151fc661a3bacd8724aa88b0
#
_entry.id   5294fde9151fc661a3bacd8724aa88b0
#
_cell.length_a   1.000
_cell.length_b   1.000
_cell.length_c   1.000
_cell.angle_alpha   90.00
_cell.angle_beta   90.00
_cell.angle_gamma   90.00
#
_symmetry.space_group_name_H-M   'P 1'
#
loop_
_entity.id
_entity.type
_entity.pdbx_description
1 polymer ?
#
loop_
_entity_poly.entity_id
_entity_poly.type
_entity_poly.pdbx_seq_one_letter_code
_entity_poly.pdbx_strand_id
1 'polypeptide(L)'
;MNLDFKNMTDEQKANLKKQILEEEAKEKAERKAKVEGYKSLVDETVIKAMEKVKGISNQITTIKKEVFDDFKSILELKAELYGVKENQQSHTFTTTDGKISITLGYRMLDSFDDTVHAGIEKVKNYIYKTVQEENTHLLEIVNLLLKKDKNGNLKASRVMELEKIAGNINDTELSEGVQIIKEAWKPQKSKTFIEAYYKDENGNKINIPLSMTSVMEDIKNEGDKETSN
;
A
#
# COMPACT_ATOMS: atom_id res chain seq x y z
N MET A 1 -19.42 -51.01 -21.19
CA MET A 1 -18.93 -52.20 -21.91
C MET A 1 -17.82 -52.84 -21.06
N ASN A 2 -18.10 -53.95 -20.40
CA ASN A 2 -17.06 -54.72 -19.67
C ASN A 2 -16.24 -55.47 -20.70
N LEU A 3 -15.03 -54.99 -20.99
CA LEU A 3 -14.06 -55.70 -21.83
C LEU A 3 -13.49 -56.89 -21.05
N ASP A 4 -13.82 -58.10 -21.47
CA ASP A 4 -13.34 -59.34 -20.84
C ASP A 4 -11.91 -59.65 -21.34
N PHE A 5 -10.91 -59.07 -20.66
CA PHE A 5 -9.50 -59.19 -20.98
C PHE A 5 -8.96 -60.63 -20.95
N LYS A 6 -9.71 -61.57 -20.37
CA LYS A 6 -9.25 -62.94 -20.23
C LYS A 6 -9.35 -63.76 -21.53
N ASN A 7 -10.22 -63.34 -22.46
CA ASN A 7 -10.50 -64.09 -23.71
C ASN A 7 -9.92 -63.49 -24.97
N MET A 8 -9.07 -62.45 -24.84
CA MET A 8 -8.45 -61.78 -25.99
C MET A 8 -7.19 -62.52 -26.43
N THR A 9 -7.01 -62.63 -27.77
CA THR A 9 -5.75 -63.09 -28.38
C THR A 9 -4.63 -62.07 -28.18
N ASP A 10 -3.36 -62.51 -28.24
CA ASP A 10 -2.23 -61.58 -28.06
C ASP A 10 -2.19 -60.44 -29.09
N GLU A 11 -2.66 -60.73 -30.33
CA GLU A 11 -2.80 -59.75 -31.42
C GLU A 11 -3.89 -58.69 -31.12
N GLN A 12 -5.03 -59.11 -30.52
CA GLN A 12 -6.10 -58.19 -30.09
C GLN A 12 -5.65 -57.32 -28.91
N LYS A 13 -4.87 -57.84 -27.98
CA LYS A 13 -4.28 -57.09 -26.87
C LYS A 13 -3.28 -56.05 -27.36
N ALA A 14 -2.43 -56.44 -28.36
CA ALA A 14 -1.46 -55.50 -28.97
C ALA A 14 -2.16 -54.34 -29.69
N ASN A 15 -3.22 -54.63 -30.45
CA ASN A 15 -4.00 -53.62 -31.15
C ASN A 15 -4.72 -52.68 -30.19
N LEU A 16 -5.34 -53.19 -29.13
CA LEU A 16 -5.99 -52.38 -28.11
C LEU A 16 -5.00 -51.45 -27.40
N LYS A 17 -3.83 -52.02 -27.05
CA LYS A 17 -2.75 -51.20 -26.45
C LYS A 17 -2.28 -50.06 -27.36
N LYS A 18 -2.17 -50.34 -28.66
CA LYS A 18 -1.80 -49.34 -29.67
C LYS A 18 -2.87 -48.23 -29.76
N GLN A 19 -4.15 -48.58 -29.80
CA GLN A 19 -5.27 -47.64 -29.84
C GLN A 19 -5.29 -46.75 -28.58
N ILE A 20 -5.12 -47.34 -27.40
CA ILE A 20 -5.06 -46.58 -26.11
C ILE A 20 -3.90 -45.59 -26.16
N LEU A 21 -2.70 -45.99 -26.59
CA LEU A 21 -1.54 -45.11 -26.68
C LEU A 21 -1.74 -43.98 -27.70
N GLU A 22 -2.39 -44.24 -28.83
CA GLU A 22 -2.73 -43.23 -29.82
C GLU A 22 -3.77 -42.22 -29.29
N GLU A 23 -4.76 -42.72 -28.56
CA GLU A 23 -5.81 -41.86 -27.94
C GLU A 23 -5.20 -41.00 -26.83
N GLU A 24 -4.38 -41.55 -25.93
CA GLU A 24 -3.66 -40.79 -24.92
C GLU A 24 -2.71 -39.73 -25.54
N ALA A 25 -2.02 -40.09 -26.63
CA ALA A 25 -1.15 -39.16 -27.35
C ALA A 25 -1.96 -37.99 -27.95
N LYS A 26 -3.14 -38.30 -28.52
CA LYS A 26 -4.05 -37.30 -29.09
C LYS A 26 -4.62 -36.37 -28.01
N GLU A 27 -5.12 -36.93 -26.89
CA GLU A 27 -5.60 -36.15 -25.77
C GLU A 27 -4.52 -35.24 -25.18
N LYS A 28 -3.29 -35.76 -25.05
CA LYS A 28 -2.14 -34.98 -24.56
C LYS A 28 -1.78 -33.84 -25.53
N ALA A 29 -1.85 -34.08 -26.83
CA ALA A 29 -1.61 -33.06 -27.86
C ALA A 29 -2.70 -31.98 -27.83
N GLU A 30 -3.98 -32.36 -27.73
CA GLU A 30 -5.10 -31.43 -27.62
C GLU A 30 -5.02 -30.59 -26.34
N ARG A 31 -4.68 -31.22 -25.20
CA ARG A 31 -4.48 -30.50 -23.96
C ARG A 31 -3.34 -29.49 -24.05
N LYS A 32 -2.22 -29.88 -24.71
CA LYS A 32 -1.10 -28.99 -24.92
C LYS A 32 -1.49 -27.79 -25.78
N ALA A 33 -2.21 -28.02 -26.89
CA ALA A 33 -2.70 -26.95 -27.75
C ALA A 33 -3.66 -25.98 -27.03
N LYS A 34 -4.57 -26.52 -26.19
CA LYS A 34 -5.46 -25.68 -25.35
C LYS A 34 -4.68 -24.83 -24.34
N VAL A 35 -3.64 -25.38 -23.70
CA VAL A 35 -2.77 -24.65 -22.78
C VAL A 35 -1.99 -23.55 -23.49
N GLU A 36 -1.48 -23.81 -24.68
CA GLU A 36 -0.78 -22.80 -25.49
C GLU A 36 -1.74 -21.68 -25.95
N GLY A 37 -2.95 -22.05 -26.40
CA GLY A 37 -3.99 -21.08 -26.76
C GLY A 37 -4.41 -20.20 -25.57
N TYR A 38 -4.57 -20.81 -24.38
CA TYR A 38 -4.83 -20.05 -23.16
C TYR A 38 -3.72 -19.06 -22.83
N LYS A 39 -2.45 -19.46 -22.91
CA LYS A 39 -1.31 -18.58 -22.65
C LYS A 39 -1.28 -17.38 -23.61
N SER A 40 -1.47 -17.66 -24.91
CA SER A 40 -1.53 -16.60 -25.92
C SER A 40 -2.67 -15.59 -25.65
N LEU A 41 -3.86 -16.09 -25.25
CA LEU A 41 -4.98 -15.24 -24.90
C LEU A 41 -4.69 -14.40 -23.65
N VAL A 42 -4.02 -14.98 -22.64
CA VAL A 42 -3.60 -14.25 -21.42
C VAL A 42 -2.63 -13.14 -21.81
N ASP A 43 -1.60 -13.44 -22.60
CA ASP A 43 -0.60 -12.45 -23.01
C ASP A 43 -1.26 -11.27 -23.75
N GLU A 44 -2.12 -11.55 -24.72
CA GLU A 44 -2.86 -10.51 -25.47
C GLU A 44 -3.75 -9.66 -24.55
N THR A 45 -4.47 -10.31 -23.63
CA THR A 45 -5.36 -9.63 -22.70
C THR A 45 -4.59 -8.75 -21.73
N VAL A 46 -3.48 -9.24 -21.19
CA VAL A 46 -2.62 -8.47 -20.27
C VAL A 46 -2.02 -7.25 -20.96
N ILE A 47 -1.54 -7.39 -22.20
CA ILE A 47 -0.99 -6.27 -22.99
C ILE A 47 -2.06 -5.20 -23.19
N LYS A 48 -3.26 -5.58 -23.67
CA LYS A 48 -4.36 -4.65 -23.89
C LYS A 48 -4.82 -3.95 -22.60
N ALA A 49 -4.90 -4.69 -21.50
CA ALA A 49 -5.25 -4.12 -20.20
C ALA A 49 -4.18 -3.14 -19.72
N MET A 50 -2.91 -3.47 -19.89
CA MET A 50 -1.79 -2.61 -19.49
C MET A 50 -1.79 -1.27 -20.24
N GLU A 51 -2.12 -1.26 -21.53
CA GLU A 51 -2.24 -0.02 -22.32
C GLU A 51 -3.31 0.90 -21.76
N LYS A 52 -4.49 0.37 -21.41
CA LYS A 52 -5.58 1.13 -20.78
C LYS A 52 -5.15 1.71 -19.43
N VAL A 53 -4.54 0.90 -18.58
CA VAL A 53 -4.06 1.33 -17.25
C VAL A 53 -2.98 2.41 -17.37
N LYS A 54 -2.03 2.28 -18.31
CA LYS A 54 -1.03 3.32 -18.60
C LYS A 54 -1.68 4.63 -19.07
N GLY A 55 -2.70 4.55 -19.93
CA GLY A 55 -3.45 5.72 -20.38
C GLY A 55 -4.05 6.50 -19.22
N ILE A 56 -4.74 5.82 -18.31
CA ILE A 56 -5.32 6.44 -17.10
C ILE A 56 -4.22 7.02 -16.19
N SER A 57 -3.12 6.29 -15.99
CA SER A 57 -2.01 6.76 -15.16
C SER A 57 -1.39 8.06 -15.69
N ASN A 58 -1.25 8.18 -17.02
CA ASN A 58 -0.77 9.39 -17.65
C ASN A 58 -1.74 10.56 -17.47
N GLN A 59 -3.05 10.33 -17.64
CA GLN A 59 -4.08 11.34 -17.40
C GLN A 59 -4.06 11.83 -15.95
N ILE A 60 -3.99 10.93 -14.97
CA ILE A 60 -3.88 11.27 -13.55
C ILE A 60 -2.64 12.13 -13.30
N THR A 61 -1.51 11.80 -13.92
CA THR A 61 -0.27 12.56 -13.77
C THR A 61 -0.39 13.98 -14.31
N THR A 62 -1.00 14.14 -15.49
CA THR A 62 -1.23 15.44 -16.13
C THR A 62 -2.16 16.30 -15.30
N ILE A 63 -3.34 15.78 -14.96
CA ILE A 63 -4.35 16.49 -14.15
C ILE A 63 -3.77 16.90 -12.79
N LYS A 64 -3.04 15.98 -12.16
CA LYS A 64 -2.40 16.29 -10.88
C LYS A 64 -1.44 17.46 -10.97
N LYS A 65 -0.62 17.53 -12.03
CA LYS A 65 0.29 18.63 -12.25
C LYS A 65 -0.47 19.94 -12.48
N GLU A 66 -1.45 19.92 -13.37
CA GLU A 66 -2.29 21.10 -13.67
C GLU A 66 -2.95 21.65 -12.40
N VAL A 67 -3.60 20.81 -11.61
CA VAL A 67 -4.23 21.23 -10.35
C VAL A 67 -3.22 21.84 -9.37
N PHE A 68 -2.02 21.25 -9.22
CA PHE A 68 -1.00 21.86 -8.37
C PHE A 68 -0.50 23.21 -8.89
N ASP A 69 -0.35 23.33 -10.20
CA ASP A 69 0.07 24.59 -10.84
C ASP A 69 -1.00 25.70 -10.68
N ASP A 70 -2.29 25.36 -10.83
CA ASP A 70 -3.41 26.30 -10.64
C ASP A 70 -3.45 26.87 -9.23
N PHE A 71 -3.24 26.02 -8.20
CA PHE A 71 -3.28 26.46 -6.81
C PHE A 71 -2.01 27.14 -6.32
N LYS A 72 -0.92 27.08 -7.08
CA LYS A 72 0.34 27.73 -6.71
C LYS A 72 0.18 29.23 -6.56
N SER A 73 -0.45 29.89 -7.54
CA SER A 73 -0.72 31.35 -7.53
C SER A 73 -1.65 31.76 -6.38
N ILE A 74 -2.61 30.89 -6.03
CA ILE A 74 -3.53 31.12 -4.90
C ILE A 74 -2.77 31.06 -3.57
N LEU A 75 -1.83 30.13 -3.42
CA LEU A 75 -0.98 30.02 -2.22
C LEU A 75 -0.03 31.22 -2.10
N GLU A 76 0.55 31.68 -3.22
CA GLU A 76 1.39 32.87 -3.26
C GLU A 76 0.59 34.12 -2.86
N LEU A 77 -0.61 34.31 -3.40
CA LEU A 77 -1.52 35.39 -3.04
C LEU A 77 -1.95 35.33 -1.57
N LYS A 78 -2.25 34.14 -1.05
CA LYS A 78 -2.56 33.94 0.36
C LYS A 78 -1.40 34.39 1.26
N ALA A 79 -0.17 34.00 0.92
CA ALA A 79 1.02 34.38 1.66
C ALA A 79 1.26 35.90 1.65
N GLU A 80 0.99 36.56 0.51
CA GLU A 80 1.08 38.01 0.39
C GLU A 80 0.02 38.73 1.25
N LEU A 81 -1.23 38.32 1.14
CA LEU A 81 -2.36 38.99 1.82
C LEU A 81 -2.29 38.84 3.36
N TYR A 82 -1.86 37.68 3.83
CA TYR A 82 -1.87 37.40 5.28
C TYR A 82 -0.49 37.50 5.94
N GLY A 83 0.56 37.77 5.17
CA GLY A 83 1.93 37.96 5.68
C GLY A 83 2.57 36.72 6.30
N VAL A 84 2.04 35.52 6.02
CA VAL A 84 2.46 34.28 6.66
C VAL A 84 2.97 33.27 5.63
N LYS A 85 4.24 32.84 5.75
CA LYS A 85 4.74 31.67 5.06
C LYS A 85 4.34 30.42 5.87
N GLU A 86 3.25 29.78 5.48
CA GLU A 86 2.78 28.58 6.15
C GLU A 86 3.58 27.34 5.70
N ASN A 87 4.22 26.66 6.65
CA ASN A 87 4.84 25.35 6.44
C ASN A 87 3.83 24.21 6.64
N GLN A 88 2.62 24.34 6.06
CA GLN A 88 1.59 23.32 6.19
C GLN A 88 1.87 22.13 5.27
N GLN A 89 1.60 20.92 5.76
CA GLN A 89 1.69 19.69 4.94
C GLN A 89 0.58 19.58 3.92
N SER A 90 -0.55 20.24 4.16
CA SER A 90 -1.69 20.25 3.26
C SER A 90 -2.47 21.56 3.37
N HIS A 91 -3.08 21.96 2.26
CA HIS A 91 -3.96 23.11 2.14
C HIS A 91 -5.32 22.67 1.65
N THR A 92 -6.36 23.04 2.37
CA THR A 92 -7.75 22.77 1.98
C THR A 92 -8.39 24.06 1.49
N PHE A 93 -8.91 24.02 0.28
CA PHE A 93 -9.65 25.12 -0.34
C PHE A 93 -11.11 24.72 -0.49
N THR A 94 -11.99 25.59 -0.03
CA THR A 94 -13.43 25.34 -0.05
C THR A 94 -14.12 26.52 -0.72
N THR A 95 -15.09 26.26 -1.57
CA THR A 95 -15.92 27.31 -2.19
C THR A 95 -16.68 28.11 -1.12
N THR A 96 -17.03 29.35 -1.45
CA THR A 96 -17.68 30.28 -0.50
C THR A 96 -19.02 29.75 0.02
N ASP A 97 -19.73 28.95 -0.79
CA ASP A 97 -20.96 28.28 -0.42
C ASP A 97 -20.74 27.00 0.43
N GLY A 98 -19.49 26.61 0.64
CA GLY A 98 -19.11 25.44 1.43
C GLY A 98 -19.45 24.09 0.80
N LYS A 99 -19.77 24.06 -0.50
CA LYS A 99 -20.24 22.82 -1.17
C LYS A 99 -19.14 22.00 -1.79
N ILE A 100 -18.07 22.61 -2.28
CA ILE A 100 -16.96 21.92 -2.96
C ILE A 100 -15.68 22.19 -2.22
N SER A 101 -14.88 21.16 -2.01
CA SER A 101 -13.61 21.28 -1.33
C SER A 101 -12.55 20.42 -1.98
N ILE A 102 -11.34 20.98 -2.11
CA ILE A 102 -10.16 20.29 -2.58
C ILE A 102 -9.01 20.47 -1.58
N THR A 103 -8.32 19.40 -1.29
CA THR A 103 -7.15 19.39 -0.41
C THR A 103 -5.93 18.95 -1.21
N LEU A 104 -4.91 19.79 -1.20
CA LEU A 104 -3.62 19.55 -1.81
C LEU A 104 -2.58 19.39 -0.73
N GLY A 105 -1.72 18.39 -0.85
CA GLY A 105 -0.72 18.17 0.16
C GLY A 105 0.40 17.23 -0.29
N TYR A 106 1.31 16.98 0.66
CA TYR A 106 2.35 15.98 0.50
C TYR A 106 2.40 15.10 1.76
N ARG A 107 2.73 13.85 1.56
CA ARG A 107 2.97 12.92 2.66
C ARG A 107 4.41 13.05 3.13
N MET A 108 4.61 12.98 4.44
CA MET A 108 5.93 12.88 5.04
C MET A 108 6.27 11.43 5.27
N LEU A 109 7.53 11.09 5.05
CA LEU A 109 8.13 9.82 5.47
C LEU A 109 9.09 10.11 6.62
N ASP A 110 8.98 9.31 7.67
CA ASP A 110 9.97 9.30 8.71
C ASP A 110 11.28 8.79 8.12
N SER A 111 12.33 9.60 8.26
CA SER A 111 13.68 9.25 7.89
C SER A 111 14.59 9.65 9.05
N PHE A 112 15.64 8.91 9.25
CA PHE A 112 16.62 9.15 10.31
C PHE A 112 18.01 9.07 9.69
N ASP A 113 18.92 9.91 10.15
CA ASP A 113 20.32 9.80 9.78
C ASP A 113 21.01 8.68 10.58
N ASP A 114 22.28 8.43 10.28
CA ASP A 114 23.05 7.30 10.85
C ASP A 114 23.21 7.39 12.37
N THR A 115 23.13 8.57 12.95
CA THR A 115 23.28 8.78 14.41
C THR A 115 22.15 8.12 15.21
N VAL A 116 21.02 7.79 14.55
CA VAL A 116 19.90 7.05 15.17
C VAL A 116 20.38 5.74 15.80
N HIS A 117 21.36 5.08 15.21
CA HIS A 117 21.88 3.81 15.70
C HIS A 117 22.56 3.97 17.06
N ALA A 118 23.34 5.05 17.24
CA ALA A 118 23.97 5.36 18.51
C ALA A 118 22.93 5.63 19.61
N GLY A 119 21.88 6.38 19.31
CA GLY A 119 20.78 6.61 20.23
C GLY A 119 20.05 5.33 20.64
N ILE A 120 19.74 4.46 19.65
CA ILE A 120 19.09 3.16 19.90
C ILE A 120 19.96 2.28 20.81
N GLU A 121 21.25 2.22 20.55
CA GLU A 121 22.19 1.42 21.35
C GLU A 121 22.27 1.94 22.79
N LYS A 122 22.32 3.26 22.98
CA LYS A 122 22.34 3.88 24.28
C LYS A 122 21.06 3.58 25.09
N VAL A 123 19.90 3.68 24.48
CA VAL A 123 18.61 3.31 25.09
C VAL A 123 18.60 1.84 25.47
N LYS A 124 19.03 0.93 24.57
CA LYS A 124 19.09 -0.50 24.86
C LYS A 124 20.05 -0.82 26.01
N ASN A 125 21.24 -0.22 26.04
CA ASN A 125 22.23 -0.43 27.08
C ASN A 125 21.69 0.01 28.45
N TYR A 126 21.00 1.15 28.53
CA TYR A 126 20.32 1.58 29.75
C TYR A 126 19.31 0.53 30.22
N ILE A 127 18.44 0.07 29.32
CA ILE A 127 17.42 -0.94 29.66
C ILE A 127 18.06 -2.24 30.13
N TYR A 128 19.09 -2.75 29.46
CA TYR A 128 19.79 -3.98 29.87
C TYR A 128 20.48 -3.87 31.23
N LYS A 129 20.96 -2.67 31.59
CA LYS A 129 21.55 -2.43 32.91
C LYS A 129 20.49 -2.33 34.02
N THR A 130 19.31 -1.81 33.70
CA THR A 130 18.29 -1.47 34.69
C THR A 130 17.27 -2.58 34.88
N VAL A 131 16.99 -3.38 33.85
CA VAL A 131 16.05 -4.48 33.92
C VAL A 131 16.68 -5.66 34.65
N GLN A 132 16.26 -5.87 35.90
CA GLN A 132 16.42 -7.13 36.59
C GLN A 132 15.41 -8.16 36.06
N GLU A 133 15.61 -9.45 36.27
CA GLU A 133 14.80 -10.55 35.70
C GLU A 133 13.28 -10.40 35.89
N GLU A 134 12.83 -9.55 36.82
CA GLU A 134 11.41 -9.31 37.12
C GLU A 134 10.73 -8.26 36.22
N ASN A 135 11.46 -7.50 35.40
CA ASN A 135 10.92 -6.38 34.62
C ASN A 135 11.03 -6.58 33.09
N THR A 136 10.79 -7.79 32.60
CA THR A 136 10.84 -8.13 31.17
C THR A 136 9.84 -7.31 30.32
N HIS A 137 8.73 -6.84 30.91
CA HIS A 137 7.73 -6.02 30.22
C HIS A 137 8.27 -4.67 29.75
N LEU A 138 9.17 -4.03 30.52
CA LEU A 138 9.78 -2.77 30.07
C LEU A 138 10.66 -2.98 28.84
N LEU A 139 11.41 -4.08 28.81
CA LEU A 139 12.23 -4.45 27.66
C LEU A 139 11.37 -4.69 26.41
N GLU A 140 10.25 -5.37 26.56
CA GLU A 140 9.31 -5.62 25.45
C GLU A 140 8.71 -4.32 24.92
N ILE A 141 8.27 -3.40 25.78
CA ILE A 141 7.74 -2.09 25.40
C ILE A 141 8.77 -1.28 24.64
N VAL A 142 10.00 -1.18 25.15
CA VAL A 142 11.05 -0.42 24.47
C VAL A 142 11.42 -1.06 23.12
N ASN A 143 11.52 -2.37 23.04
CA ASN A 143 11.76 -3.06 21.77
C ASN A 143 10.62 -2.83 20.75
N LEU A 144 9.37 -2.76 21.21
CA LEU A 144 8.22 -2.43 20.36
C LEU A 144 8.33 -0.99 19.82
N LEU A 145 8.71 -0.04 20.67
CA LEU A 145 8.87 1.37 20.29
C LEU A 145 10.06 1.56 19.33
N LEU A 146 11.12 0.82 19.50
CA LEU A 146 12.32 0.83 18.63
C LEU A 146 12.19 -0.07 17.40
N LYS A 147 11.03 -0.72 17.20
CA LYS A 147 10.80 -1.59 16.02
C LYS A 147 10.79 -0.76 14.74
N LYS A 148 11.67 -1.11 13.81
CA LYS A 148 11.76 -0.52 12.47
C LYS A 148 10.60 -0.95 11.57
N ASP A 149 10.25 -0.10 10.64
CA ASP A 149 9.29 -0.39 9.57
C ASP A 149 9.93 -1.25 8.45
N LYS A 150 9.17 -1.50 7.36
CA LYS A 150 9.65 -2.28 6.21
C LYS A 150 10.83 -1.63 5.47
N ASN A 151 11.02 -0.32 5.65
CA ASN A 151 12.10 0.45 5.04
C ASN A 151 13.32 0.61 5.97
N GLY A 152 13.27 0.00 7.15
CA GLY A 152 14.36 0.08 8.13
C GLY A 152 14.33 1.34 9.02
N ASN A 153 13.29 2.17 8.93
CA ASN A 153 13.14 3.39 9.71
C ASN A 153 12.32 3.18 10.99
N LEU A 154 12.61 3.97 12.03
CA LEU A 154 11.72 4.11 13.18
C LEU A 154 10.46 4.91 12.76
N LYS A 155 9.41 4.83 13.57
CA LYS A 155 8.25 5.71 13.45
C LYS A 155 8.39 6.87 14.42
N ALA A 156 8.26 8.12 13.93
CA ALA A 156 8.36 9.32 14.76
C ALA A 156 7.38 9.29 15.95
N SER A 157 6.15 8.81 15.76
CA SER A 157 5.16 8.68 16.83
C SER A 157 5.64 7.78 17.98
N ARG A 158 6.34 6.69 17.66
CA ARG A 158 6.92 5.79 18.68
C ARG A 158 8.10 6.40 19.41
N VAL A 159 8.90 7.22 18.72
CA VAL A 159 9.98 7.97 19.34
C VAL A 159 9.42 8.99 20.34
N MET A 160 8.32 9.66 20.01
CA MET A 160 7.61 10.56 20.93
C MET A 160 7.05 9.84 22.15
N GLU A 161 6.54 8.63 22.00
CA GLU A 161 6.11 7.78 23.12
C GLU A 161 7.29 7.37 24.01
N LEU A 162 8.41 7.00 23.39
CA LEU A 162 9.64 6.66 24.10
C LEU A 162 10.18 7.87 24.90
N GLU A 163 10.08 9.08 24.32
CA GLU A 163 10.44 10.32 25.02
C GLU A 163 9.60 10.55 26.28
N LYS A 164 8.27 10.34 26.19
CA LYS A 164 7.38 10.47 27.35
C LYS A 164 7.74 9.48 28.46
N ILE A 165 8.06 8.25 28.08
CA ILE A 165 8.50 7.21 29.02
C ILE A 165 9.82 7.61 29.67
N ALA A 166 10.80 8.06 28.89
CA ALA A 166 12.09 8.52 29.38
C ALA A 166 11.94 9.71 30.36
N GLY A 167 11.05 10.67 30.04
CA GLY A 167 10.74 11.79 30.92
C GLY A 167 10.11 11.37 32.26
N ASN A 168 9.27 10.33 32.27
CA ASN A 168 8.69 9.79 33.49
C ASN A 168 9.72 9.05 34.37
N ILE A 169 10.66 8.34 33.75
CA ILE A 169 11.75 7.62 34.45
C ILE A 169 12.75 8.62 34.99
N ASN A 170 12.95 9.77 34.32
CA ASN A 170 13.83 10.86 34.70
C ASN A 170 15.31 10.42 34.89
N ASP A 171 15.78 9.53 34.03
CA ASP A 171 17.18 9.09 33.99
C ASP A 171 17.95 9.79 32.87
N THR A 172 19.18 10.19 33.17
CA THR A 172 20.01 10.99 32.26
C THR A 172 20.48 10.17 31.05
N GLU A 173 20.94 8.91 31.24
CA GLU A 173 21.45 8.06 30.15
C GLU A 173 20.33 7.69 29.16
N LEU A 174 19.14 7.36 29.68
CA LEU A 174 17.96 7.09 28.87
C LEU A 174 17.52 8.33 28.08
N SER A 175 17.43 9.47 28.74
CA SER A 175 17.02 10.75 28.14
C SER A 175 17.96 11.17 27.03
N GLU A 176 19.26 11.02 27.24
CA GLU A 176 20.30 11.31 26.24
C GLU A 176 20.21 10.40 25.02
N GLY A 177 19.99 9.09 25.23
CA GLY A 177 19.76 8.15 24.11
C GLY A 177 18.53 8.52 23.28
N VAL A 178 17.41 8.87 23.91
CA VAL A 178 16.20 9.32 23.24
C VAL A 178 16.39 10.64 22.52
N GLN A 179 17.15 11.58 23.11
CA GLN A 179 17.45 12.86 22.48
C GLN A 179 18.27 12.68 21.18
N ILE A 180 19.26 11.79 21.18
CA ILE A 180 20.03 11.45 19.98
C ILE A 180 19.10 10.91 18.88
N ILE A 181 18.16 10.00 19.21
CA ILE A 181 17.18 9.48 18.25
C ILE A 181 16.32 10.60 17.67
N LYS A 182 15.87 11.55 18.50
CA LYS A 182 15.09 12.70 18.05
C LYS A 182 15.86 13.62 17.11
N GLU A 183 17.10 13.93 17.44
CA GLU A 183 17.98 14.78 16.63
C GLU A 183 18.32 14.13 15.28
N ALA A 184 18.39 12.81 15.25
CA ALA A 184 18.57 12.02 14.03
C ALA A 184 17.36 12.08 13.09
N TRP A 185 16.17 12.50 13.57
CA TRP A 185 14.96 12.53 12.73
C TRP A 185 15.06 13.60 11.67
N LYS A 186 15.00 13.16 10.41
CA LYS A 186 15.11 13.99 9.20
C LYS A 186 13.91 13.68 8.29
N PRO A 187 12.71 14.18 8.60
CA PRO A 187 11.51 13.88 7.82
C PRO A 187 11.66 14.35 6.39
N GLN A 188 11.28 13.49 5.44
CA GLN A 188 11.38 13.76 4.01
C GLN A 188 10.00 13.86 3.37
N LYS A 189 9.82 14.88 2.50
CA LYS A 189 8.63 14.96 1.66
C LYS A 189 8.62 13.77 0.69
N SER A 190 7.49 13.08 0.65
CA SER A 190 7.30 11.97 -0.27
C SER A 190 6.29 12.32 -1.36
N LYS A 191 5.26 11.53 -1.55
CA LYS A 191 4.29 11.72 -2.61
C LYS A 191 3.34 12.87 -2.30
N THR A 192 3.09 13.73 -3.28
CA THR A 192 1.98 14.69 -3.23
C THR A 192 0.65 13.96 -3.44
N PHE A 193 -0.43 14.50 -2.87
CA PHE A 193 -1.78 13.96 -3.01
C PHE A 193 -2.79 15.07 -3.27
N ILE A 194 -3.91 14.69 -3.86
CA ILE A 194 -5.11 15.51 -4.02
C ILE A 194 -6.25 14.70 -3.43
N GLU A 195 -7.07 15.34 -2.60
CA GLU A 195 -8.34 14.81 -2.11
C GLU A 195 -9.42 15.84 -2.43
N ALA A 196 -10.57 15.40 -2.91
CA ALA A 196 -11.66 16.27 -3.26
C ALA A 196 -12.99 15.68 -2.81
N TYR A 197 -13.93 16.55 -2.44
CA TYR A 197 -15.29 16.18 -2.16
C TYR A 197 -16.26 17.28 -2.54
N TYR A 198 -17.50 16.91 -2.75
CA TYR A 198 -18.62 17.84 -2.84
C TYR A 198 -19.73 17.43 -1.88
N LYS A 199 -20.67 18.33 -1.61
CA LYS A 199 -21.89 18.04 -0.87
C LYS A 199 -23.04 17.85 -1.84
N ASP A 200 -23.82 16.78 -1.64
CA ASP A 200 -25.05 16.53 -2.38
C ASP A 200 -26.16 17.51 -1.99
N GLU A 201 -27.33 17.37 -2.59
CA GLU A 201 -28.51 18.21 -2.31
C GLU A 201 -28.97 18.10 -0.85
N ASN A 202 -28.69 17.00 -0.17
CA ASN A 202 -29.00 16.76 1.23
C ASN A 202 -27.93 17.25 2.19
N GLY A 203 -26.79 17.79 1.67
CA GLY A 203 -25.66 18.25 2.46
C GLY A 203 -24.67 17.14 2.86
N ASN A 204 -24.84 15.91 2.38
CA ASN A 204 -23.94 14.82 2.65
C ASN A 204 -22.65 14.98 1.87
N LYS A 205 -21.52 14.67 2.54
CA LYS A 205 -20.20 14.73 1.93
C LYS A 205 -19.97 13.53 1.01
N ILE A 206 -19.76 13.78 -0.29
CA ILE A 206 -19.43 12.79 -1.31
C ILE A 206 -17.97 12.98 -1.70
N ASN A 207 -17.13 12.02 -1.35
CA ASN A 207 -15.71 12.04 -1.74
C ASN A 207 -15.56 11.62 -3.20
N ILE A 208 -14.66 12.27 -3.94
CA ILE A 208 -14.30 11.88 -5.30
C ILE A 208 -13.22 10.80 -5.23
N PRO A 209 -13.50 9.56 -5.65
CA PRO A 209 -12.52 8.48 -5.63
C PRO A 209 -11.48 8.69 -6.74
N LEU A 210 -10.21 8.83 -6.36
CA LEU A 210 -9.08 9.02 -7.28
C LEU A 210 -8.17 7.78 -7.36
N SER A 211 -8.61 6.65 -6.81
CA SER A 211 -7.89 5.38 -6.89
C SER A 211 -8.79 4.26 -7.40
N MET A 212 -8.21 3.32 -8.13
CA MET A 212 -8.95 2.15 -8.67
C MET A 212 -9.61 1.29 -7.58
N THR A 213 -9.05 1.27 -6.38
CA THR A 213 -9.61 0.53 -5.24
C THR A 213 -10.85 1.17 -4.63
N SER A 214 -11.01 2.48 -4.78
CA SER A 214 -12.17 3.20 -4.22
C SER A 214 -13.40 3.13 -5.12
N VAL A 215 -13.25 2.72 -6.39
CA VAL A 215 -14.36 2.65 -7.39
C VAL A 215 -15.05 1.29 -7.39
N MET A 216 -14.46 0.27 -6.75
CA MET A 216 -14.96 -1.12 -6.82
C MET A 216 -16.19 -1.42 -5.93
N GLU A 217 -16.63 -0.51 -5.07
CA GLU A 217 -17.80 -0.79 -4.21
C GLU A 217 -19.15 -0.84 -4.97
N ASP A 218 -19.22 -0.24 -6.15
CA ASP A 218 -20.48 -0.19 -6.93
C ASP A 218 -20.74 -1.45 -7.79
N ILE A 219 -19.76 -2.34 -7.99
CA ILE A 219 -19.92 -3.52 -8.86
C ILE A 219 -20.58 -4.72 -8.16
N LYS A 220 -20.73 -4.70 -6.84
CA LYS A 220 -21.28 -5.84 -6.08
C LYS A 220 -22.80 -6.01 -6.16
N ASN A 221 -23.54 -5.08 -6.78
CA ASN A 221 -25.01 -5.11 -6.77
C ASN A 221 -25.67 -5.66 -8.04
N GLU A 222 -24.93 -6.00 -9.10
CA GLU A 222 -25.53 -6.53 -10.34
C GLU A 222 -25.36 -8.05 -10.56
N GLY A 223 -24.51 -8.74 -9.78
CA GLY A 223 -24.19 -10.16 -9.97
C GLY A 223 -25.10 -11.18 -9.26
N ASP A 224 -25.88 -10.78 -8.27
CA ASP A 224 -26.60 -11.71 -7.39
C ASP A 224 -28.11 -11.89 -7.72
N LYS A 225 -28.56 -11.42 -8.89
CA LYS A 225 -30.00 -11.55 -9.28
C LYS A 225 -30.32 -12.67 -10.28
N GLU A 226 -29.37 -13.46 -10.74
CA GLU A 226 -29.63 -14.49 -11.79
C GLU A 226 -29.54 -15.96 -11.32
N THR A 227 -29.52 -16.26 -10.03
CA THR A 227 -29.63 -17.66 -9.59
C THR A 227 -30.67 -17.84 -8.50
N SER A 228 -31.95 -17.61 -8.87
CA SER A 228 -33.11 -18.11 -8.13
C SER A 228 -34.28 -18.22 -9.08
N ASN A 229 -34.33 -19.29 -9.85
CA ASN A 229 -35.51 -19.91 -10.39
C ASN A 229 -35.26 -21.39 -10.64
#